data_8a8828e15699154723ce5d51af6ca6cb
#
_entry.id   8a8828e15699154723ce5d51af6ca6cb
#
_cell.length_a   1.000
_cell.length_b   1.000
_cell.length_c   1.000
_cell.angle_alpha   90.00
_cell.angle_beta   90.00
_cell.angle_gamma   90.00
#
_symmetry.space_group_name_H-M   'P 1'
#
loop_
_entity.id
_entity.type
_entity.pdbx_description
1 polymer ?
#
loop_
_entity_poly.entity_id
_entity_poly.type
_entity_poly.pdbx_seq_one_letter_code
_entity_poly.pdbx_strand_id
1 'polypeptide(L)'
;MDHQLFEQMYQGQAPWDTGRPQPAIIKLAEAGQIRGSVLDVGCGTGENVLYLAARGHEAWGLDFVPVAIERAQAKATGRGIEATFIVGNALELKKLGRQFDTVIDCGLFHTFADEERPVFVQELGDVLRTGGLLHILCFSDEEPGTEGPRRVSQQEIRDAFHDGWIVKQIEPIQFESIPLPDGPKFSPGGPKAWLATMERQ
;
A
#
# COMPACT_ATOMS: atom_id res chain seq x y z
N MET A 1 -5.11 -7.38 12.52
CA MET A 1 -5.97 -6.63 11.53
C MET A 1 -7.41 -7.13 11.60
N ASP A 2 -8.43 -6.25 11.55
CA ASP A 2 -9.86 -6.64 11.56
C ASP A 2 -10.36 -6.92 10.13
N HIS A 3 -10.30 -8.19 9.72
CA HIS A 3 -10.70 -8.65 8.39
C HIS A 3 -12.18 -8.39 8.09
N GLN A 4 -13.07 -8.56 9.09
CA GLN A 4 -14.52 -8.37 8.91
C GLN A 4 -14.87 -6.92 8.61
N LEU A 5 -14.17 -5.97 9.24
CA LEU A 5 -14.36 -4.54 8.99
C LEU A 5 -14.04 -4.19 7.54
N PHE A 6 -12.91 -4.66 7.00
CA PHE A 6 -12.53 -4.39 5.61
C PHE A 6 -13.51 -5.02 4.61
N GLU A 7 -13.93 -6.27 4.84
CA GLU A 7 -14.97 -6.90 4.00
C GLU A 7 -16.26 -6.10 3.96
N GLN A 8 -16.73 -5.61 5.13
CA GLN A 8 -17.92 -4.77 5.22
C GLN A 8 -17.75 -3.43 4.47
N MET A 9 -16.58 -2.79 4.59
CA MET A 9 -16.32 -1.53 3.89
C MET A 9 -16.34 -1.70 2.37
N TYR A 10 -15.86 -2.83 1.85
CA TYR A 10 -15.97 -3.14 0.41
C TYR A 10 -17.39 -3.55 -0.04
N GLN A 11 -18.34 -3.83 0.86
CA GLN A 11 -19.76 -3.95 0.45
C GLN A 11 -20.36 -2.60 0.04
N GLY A 12 -19.81 -1.50 0.56
CA GLY A 12 -20.12 -0.13 0.18
C GLY A 12 -19.01 0.52 -0.64
N GLN A 13 -18.83 1.82 -0.43
CA GLN A 13 -17.71 2.59 -0.96
C GLN A 13 -16.71 2.85 0.17
N ALA A 14 -15.58 2.15 0.13
CA ALA A 14 -14.51 2.38 1.08
C ALA A 14 -13.89 3.77 0.88
N PRO A 15 -13.55 4.53 1.93
CA PRO A 15 -13.04 5.91 1.79
C PRO A 15 -11.70 6.01 1.04
N TRP A 16 -10.93 4.94 1.01
CA TRP A 16 -9.68 4.86 0.25
C TRP A 16 -9.86 4.44 -1.21
N ASP A 17 -11.04 3.92 -1.61
CA ASP A 17 -11.32 3.49 -2.99
C ASP A 17 -11.78 4.70 -3.84
N THR A 18 -10.82 5.58 -4.15
CA THR A 18 -11.07 6.85 -4.86
C THR A 18 -11.31 6.67 -6.36
N GLY A 19 -11.15 5.45 -6.89
CA GLY A 19 -11.27 5.14 -8.33
C GLY A 19 -10.09 5.65 -9.16
N ARG A 20 -9.00 6.07 -8.54
CA ARG A 20 -7.76 6.55 -9.16
C ARG A 20 -6.53 6.22 -8.31
N PRO A 21 -5.32 6.17 -8.91
CA PRO A 21 -4.10 5.92 -8.16
C PRO A 21 -3.81 7.07 -7.20
N GLN A 22 -3.17 6.75 -6.08
CA GLN A 22 -2.74 7.77 -5.11
C GLN A 22 -1.72 8.72 -5.74
N PRO A 23 -1.82 10.05 -5.51
CA PRO A 23 -0.91 11.04 -6.08
C PRO A 23 0.57 10.77 -5.78
N ALA A 24 0.87 10.19 -4.60
CA ALA A 24 2.23 9.82 -4.24
C ALA A 24 2.78 8.71 -5.15
N ILE A 25 1.97 7.72 -5.53
CA ILE A 25 2.39 6.65 -6.45
C ILE A 25 2.64 7.21 -7.85
N ILE A 26 1.81 8.16 -8.30
CA ILE A 26 2.03 8.87 -9.57
C ILE A 26 3.39 9.58 -9.55
N LYS A 27 3.69 10.34 -8.50
CA LYS A 27 4.97 11.06 -8.34
C LYS A 27 6.18 10.12 -8.31
N LEU A 28 6.09 8.99 -7.59
CA LEU A 28 7.15 8.00 -7.56
C LEU A 28 7.42 7.41 -8.95
N ALA A 29 6.38 7.09 -9.71
CA ALA A 29 6.51 6.55 -11.07
C ALA A 29 7.12 7.60 -12.02
N GLU A 30 6.65 8.85 -11.98
CA GLU A 30 7.18 9.95 -12.80
C GLU A 30 8.64 10.30 -12.45
N ALA A 31 9.03 10.13 -11.18
CA ALA A 31 10.41 10.32 -10.72
C ALA A 31 11.33 9.10 -11.02
N GLY A 32 10.83 8.04 -11.66
CA GLY A 32 11.60 6.83 -11.95
C GLY A 32 11.98 6.01 -10.69
N GLN A 33 11.25 6.19 -9.60
CA GLN A 33 11.48 5.46 -8.35
C GLN A 33 10.73 4.11 -8.31
N ILE A 34 9.80 3.89 -9.21
CA ILE A 34 9.20 2.58 -9.45
C ILE A 34 10.02 1.86 -10.53
N ARG A 35 10.51 0.66 -10.24
CA ARG A 35 11.44 -0.07 -11.11
C ARG A 35 10.93 -1.48 -11.37
N GLY A 36 11.19 -2.01 -12.57
CA GLY A 36 10.99 -3.40 -12.94
C GLY A 36 9.61 -3.97 -12.61
N SER A 37 9.61 -5.15 -12.01
CA SER A 37 8.40 -5.82 -11.53
C SER A 37 7.93 -5.22 -10.19
N VAL A 38 6.61 -5.03 -10.06
CA VAL A 38 6.02 -4.32 -8.91
C VAL A 38 4.98 -5.19 -8.21
N LEU A 39 5.00 -5.19 -6.87
CA LEU A 39 3.93 -5.73 -6.03
C LEU A 39 3.30 -4.59 -5.22
N ASP A 40 1.98 -4.44 -5.30
CA ASP A 40 1.16 -3.61 -4.42
C ASP A 40 0.51 -4.50 -3.36
N VAL A 41 0.92 -4.35 -2.10
CA VAL A 41 0.44 -5.18 -0.98
C VAL A 41 -0.70 -4.44 -0.27
N GLY A 42 -1.88 -5.09 -0.22
CA GLY A 42 -3.12 -4.44 0.19
C GLY A 42 -3.65 -3.54 -0.94
N CYS A 43 -3.65 -4.05 -2.17
CA CYS A 43 -3.92 -3.27 -3.37
C CYS A 43 -5.38 -2.80 -3.51
N GLY A 44 -6.28 -3.28 -2.66
CA GLY A 44 -7.70 -2.98 -2.76
C GLY A 44 -8.27 -3.29 -4.14
N THR A 45 -8.96 -2.33 -4.73
CA THR A 45 -9.56 -2.45 -6.07
C THR A 45 -8.59 -2.14 -7.21
N GLY A 46 -7.27 -2.05 -6.93
CA GLY A 46 -6.17 -2.16 -7.89
C GLY A 46 -5.79 -0.92 -8.67
N GLU A 47 -6.21 0.30 -8.30
CA GLU A 47 -5.95 1.50 -9.12
C GLU A 47 -4.44 1.82 -9.26
N ASN A 48 -3.63 1.64 -8.20
CA ASN A 48 -2.18 1.82 -8.29
C ASN A 48 -1.56 0.78 -9.23
N VAL A 49 -1.96 -0.49 -9.10
CA VAL A 49 -1.49 -1.61 -9.94
C VAL A 49 -1.79 -1.33 -11.41
N LEU A 50 -3.05 -0.97 -11.72
CA LEU A 50 -3.50 -0.68 -13.09
C LEU A 50 -2.75 0.52 -13.69
N TYR A 51 -2.52 1.55 -12.88
CA TYR A 51 -1.74 2.72 -13.29
C TYR A 51 -0.30 2.35 -13.66
N LEU A 52 0.35 1.51 -12.88
CA LEU A 52 1.73 1.08 -13.11
C LEU A 52 1.82 0.10 -14.29
N ALA A 53 0.87 -0.83 -14.40
CA ALA A 53 0.77 -1.76 -15.53
C ALA A 53 0.60 -1.01 -16.85
N ALA A 54 -0.26 0.02 -16.90
CA ALA A 54 -0.44 0.86 -18.09
C ALA A 54 0.82 1.64 -18.51
N ARG A 55 1.83 1.72 -17.62
CA ARG A 55 3.15 2.31 -17.89
C ARG A 55 4.23 1.29 -18.24
N GLY A 56 3.84 0.03 -18.41
CA GLY A 56 4.73 -1.03 -18.86
C GLY A 56 5.45 -1.78 -17.72
N HIS A 57 5.07 -1.56 -16.47
CA HIS A 57 5.55 -2.38 -15.36
C HIS A 57 4.83 -3.74 -15.35
N GLU A 58 5.54 -4.81 -15.05
CA GLU A 58 4.92 -6.07 -14.65
C GLU A 58 4.34 -5.89 -13.25
N ALA A 59 3.05 -5.56 -13.15
CA ALA A 59 2.41 -5.14 -11.91
C ALA A 59 1.48 -6.22 -11.33
N TRP A 60 1.68 -6.49 -10.04
CA TRP A 60 0.92 -7.44 -9.25
C TRP A 60 0.24 -6.74 -8.09
N GLY A 61 -0.98 -7.13 -7.77
CA GLY A 61 -1.71 -6.69 -6.60
C GLY A 61 -2.12 -7.86 -5.74
N LEU A 62 -1.93 -7.73 -4.44
CA LEU A 62 -2.40 -8.69 -3.45
C LEU A 62 -3.30 -7.98 -2.45
N ASP A 63 -4.48 -8.56 -2.20
CA ASP A 63 -5.38 -8.13 -1.13
C ASP A 63 -6.06 -9.37 -0.52
N PHE A 64 -6.39 -9.32 0.76
CA PHE A 64 -7.07 -10.44 1.41
C PHE A 64 -8.58 -10.47 1.18
N VAL A 65 -9.18 -9.36 0.71
CA VAL A 65 -10.62 -9.23 0.45
C VAL A 65 -10.96 -9.70 -0.97
N PRO A 66 -11.65 -10.83 -1.14
CA PRO A 66 -11.93 -11.39 -2.48
C PRO A 66 -12.69 -10.42 -3.38
N VAL A 67 -13.71 -9.70 -2.86
CA VAL A 67 -14.49 -8.75 -3.66
C VAL A 67 -13.67 -7.55 -4.14
N ALA A 68 -12.62 -7.14 -3.41
CA ALA A 68 -11.71 -6.11 -3.88
C ALA A 68 -10.92 -6.58 -5.10
N ILE A 69 -10.40 -7.81 -5.04
CA ILE A 69 -9.67 -8.45 -6.16
C ILE A 69 -10.57 -8.68 -7.37
N GLU A 70 -11.81 -9.15 -7.18
CA GLU A 70 -12.79 -9.29 -8.26
C GLU A 70 -13.02 -7.95 -8.99
N ARG A 71 -13.17 -6.86 -8.23
CA ARG A 71 -13.31 -5.51 -8.81
C ARG A 71 -12.04 -5.07 -9.55
N ALA A 72 -10.86 -5.35 -9.01
CA ALA A 72 -9.60 -5.04 -9.65
C ALA A 72 -9.45 -5.78 -10.99
N GLN A 73 -9.77 -7.07 -11.04
CA GLN A 73 -9.76 -7.91 -12.25
C GLN A 73 -10.77 -7.42 -13.29
N ALA A 74 -11.99 -7.04 -12.85
CA ALA A 74 -13.00 -6.48 -13.73
C ALA A 74 -12.54 -5.16 -14.36
N LYS A 75 -11.90 -4.27 -13.57
CA LYS A 75 -11.32 -3.02 -14.08
C LYS A 75 -10.19 -3.29 -15.08
N ALA A 76 -9.28 -4.24 -14.79
CA ALA A 76 -8.21 -4.64 -15.69
C ALA A 76 -8.76 -5.08 -17.05
N THR A 77 -9.72 -6.00 -17.02
CA THR A 77 -10.40 -6.50 -18.23
C THR A 77 -11.10 -5.38 -18.99
N GLY A 78 -11.87 -4.55 -18.29
CA GLY A 78 -12.64 -3.45 -18.91
C GLY A 78 -11.76 -2.35 -19.53
N ARG A 79 -10.52 -2.20 -19.03
CA ARG A 79 -9.53 -1.22 -19.54
C ARG A 79 -8.52 -1.84 -20.53
N GLY A 80 -8.54 -3.17 -20.73
CA GLY A 80 -7.56 -3.87 -21.56
C GLY A 80 -6.13 -3.79 -20.99
N ILE A 81 -5.99 -3.78 -19.67
CA ILE A 81 -4.70 -3.69 -18.99
C ILE A 81 -4.32 -5.07 -18.44
N GLU A 82 -3.11 -5.53 -18.79
CA GLU A 82 -2.56 -6.77 -18.23
C GLU A 82 -1.94 -6.49 -16.85
N ALA A 83 -2.52 -7.11 -15.81
CA ALA A 83 -2.03 -7.07 -14.45
C ALA A 83 -2.44 -8.35 -13.71
N THR A 84 -1.67 -8.75 -12.70
CA THR A 84 -1.96 -9.94 -11.89
C THR A 84 -2.56 -9.52 -10.56
N PHE A 85 -3.72 -10.12 -10.19
CA PHE A 85 -4.37 -9.86 -8.92
C PHE A 85 -4.60 -11.18 -8.16
N ILE A 86 -4.22 -11.20 -6.88
CA ILE A 86 -4.22 -12.39 -6.03
C ILE A 86 -4.95 -12.09 -4.72
N VAL A 87 -5.88 -12.98 -4.35
CA VAL A 87 -6.41 -13.01 -2.99
C VAL A 87 -5.36 -13.67 -2.09
N GLY A 88 -4.85 -12.94 -1.10
CA GLY A 88 -3.80 -13.44 -0.24
C GLY A 88 -3.59 -12.63 1.02
N ASN A 89 -2.83 -13.21 1.96
CA ASN A 89 -2.49 -12.58 3.21
C ASN A 89 -1.11 -11.91 3.12
N ALA A 90 -1.04 -10.62 3.45
CA ALA A 90 0.22 -9.86 3.48
C ALA A 90 1.25 -10.39 4.51
N LEU A 91 0.82 -11.17 5.49
CA LEU A 91 1.69 -11.86 6.45
C LEU A 91 2.19 -13.21 5.92
N GLU A 92 2.03 -13.51 4.63
CA GLU A 92 2.40 -14.76 3.99
C GLU A 92 2.90 -14.54 2.54
N LEU A 93 3.54 -13.39 2.26
CA LEU A 93 3.96 -12.98 0.91
C LEU A 93 4.94 -13.97 0.26
N LYS A 94 5.75 -14.63 1.07
CA LYS A 94 6.68 -15.69 0.63
C LYS A 94 5.98 -16.80 -0.16
N LYS A 95 4.69 -17.05 0.08
CA LYS A 95 3.90 -18.02 -0.68
C LYS A 95 3.74 -17.66 -2.17
N LEU A 96 3.99 -16.40 -2.55
CA LEU A 96 4.00 -15.98 -3.96
C LEU A 96 5.12 -16.65 -4.77
N GLY A 97 6.18 -17.16 -4.11
CA GLY A 97 7.26 -17.90 -4.74
C GLY A 97 8.10 -17.07 -5.72
N ARG A 98 8.04 -15.74 -5.63
CA ARG A 98 8.81 -14.82 -6.49
C ARG A 98 9.26 -13.57 -5.75
N GLN A 99 10.20 -12.85 -6.35
CA GLN A 99 10.67 -11.56 -5.87
C GLN A 99 10.38 -10.46 -6.88
N PHE A 100 10.23 -9.23 -6.37
CA PHE A 100 9.94 -8.03 -7.12
C PHE A 100 11.09 -7.03 -7.02
N ASP A 101 11.15 -6.10 -7.96
CA ASP A 101 12.12 -5.00 -7.97
C ASP A 101 11.62 -3.81 -7.14
N THR A 102 10.30 -3.66 -7.05
CA THR A 102 9.63 -2.65 -6.23
C THR A 102 8.45 -3.27 -5.49
N VAL A 103 8.27 -2.91 -4.23
CA VAL A 103 7.06 -3.21 -3.46
C VAL A 103 6.45 -1.88 -3.01
N ILE A 104 5.15 -1.75 -3.12
CA ILE A 104 4.38 -0.64 -2.55
C ILE A 104 3.37 -1.15 -1.52
N ASP A 105 3.23 -0.38 -0.46
CA ASP A 105 2.21 -0.50 0.57
C ASP A 105 1.50 0.84 0.65
N CYS A 106 0.26 0.88 0.27
CA CYS A 106 -0.53 2.10 0.27
C CYS A 106 -1.66 2.02 1.30
N GLY A 107 -1.31 2.19 2.57
CA GLY A 107 -2.29 2.22 3.65
C GLY A 107 -2.53 0.87 4.35
N LEU A 108 -1.58 -0.05 4.28
CA LEU A 108 -1.67 -1.33 4.96
C LEU A 108 -0.85 -1.37 6.26
N PHE A 109 0.39 -0.86 6.28
CA PHE A 109 1.31 -0.91 7.43
C PHE A 109 0.68 -0.37 8.72
N HIS A 110 -0.10 0.69 8.64
CA HIS A 110 -0.75 1.31 9.80
C HIS A 110 -1.95 0.50 10.35
N THR A 111 -2.37 -0.57 9.68
CA THR A 111 -3.47 -1.43 10.13
C THR A 111 -2.99 -2.60 10.98
N PHE A 112 -1.68 -2.89 10.96
CA PHE A 112 -1.11 -4.00 11.71
C PHE A 112 -0.91 -3.67 13.18
N ALA A 113 -1.18 -4.66 14.05
CA ALA A 113 -0.80 -4.64 15.45
C ALA A 113 0.73 -4.72 15.62
N ASP A 114 1.23 -4.40 16.81
CA ASP A 114 2.67 -4.37 17.07
C ASP A 114 3.32 -5.75 16.88
N GLU A 115 2.60 -6.83 17.16
CA GLU A 115 3.05 -8.20 17.00
C GLU A 115 3.08 -8.66 15.53
N GLU A 116 2.23 -8.06 14.68
CA GLU A 116 2.14 -8.39 13.25
C GLU A 116 3.21 -7.68 12.43
N ARG A 117 3.62 -6.46 12.82
CA ARG A 117 4.57 -5.63 12.06
C ARG A 117 5.91 -6.32 11.78
N PRO A 118 6.59 -6.97 12.76
CA PRO A 118 7.84 -7.67 12.47
C PRO A 118 7.66 -8.79 11.44
N VAL A 119 6.54 -9.52 11.49
CA VAL A 119 6.21 -10.56 10.50
C VAL A 119 6.03 -9.94 9.12
N PHE A 120 5.27 -8.85 9.03
CA PHE A 120 5.06 -8.15 7.77
C PHE A 120 6.36 -7.62 7.16
N VAL A 121 7.24 -7.01 7.97
CA VAL A 121 8.57 -6.52 7.51
C VAL A 121 9.45 -7.67 7.00
N GLN A 122 9.42 -8.82 7.66
CA GLN A 122 10.10 -10.04 7.22
C GLN A 122 9.58 -10.50 5.86
N GLU A 123 8.25 -10.61 5.71
CA GLU A 123 7.60 -11.04 4.47
C GLU A 123 7.88 -10.08 3.30
N LEU A 124 7.91 -8.77 3.56
CA LEU A 124 8.36 -7.78 2.57
C LEU A 124 9.80 -8.02 2.13
N GLY A 125 10.70 -8.33 3.09
CA GLY A 125 12.09 -8.67 2.79
C GLY A 125 12.25 -9.95 1.96
N ASP A 126 11.38 -10.93 2.14
CA ASP A 126 11.42 -12.20 1.42
C ASP A 126 10.99 -12.04 -0.06
N VAL A 127 10.10 -11.08 -0.36
CA VAL A 127 9.60 -10.85 -1.71
C VAL A 127 10.25 -9.69 -2.45
N LEU A 128 11.09 -8.90 -1.79
CA LEU A 128 11.84 -7.81 -2.42
C LEU A 128 13.28 -8.24 -2.70
N ARG A 129 13.76 -8.03 -3.91
CA ARG A 129 15.16 -8.30 -4.26
C ARG A 129 16.11 -7.40 -3.48
N THR A 130 17.32 -7.88 -3.23
CA THR A 130 18.43 -7.02 -2.77
C THR A 130 18.61 -5.85 -3.72
N GLY A 131 18.68 -4.62 -3.17
CA GLY A 131 18.71 -3.37 -3.93
C GLY A 131 17.34 -2.90 -4.45
N GLY A 132 16.29 -3.70 -4.21
CA GLY A 132 14.91 -3.32 -4.52
C GLY A 132 14.38 -2.23 -3.60
N LEU A 133 13.35 -1.52 -4.07
CA LEU A 133 12.75 -0.41 -3.34
C LEU A 133 11.37 -0.78 -2.75
N LEU A 134 11.20 -0.43 -1.49
CA LEU A 134 9.91 -0.46 -0.80
C LEU A 134 9.43 0.96 -0.58
N HIS A 135 8.18 1.24 -0.95
CA HIS A 135 7.50 2.49 -0.66
C HIS A 135 6.28 2.24 0.21
N ILE A 136 6.26 2.83 1.40
CA ILE A 136 5.13 2.73 2.34
C ILE A 136 4.47 4.09 2.48
N LEU A 137 3.16 4.12 2.27
CA LEU A 137 2.31 5.24 2.63
C LEU A 137 1.51 4.85 3.89
N CYS A 138 1.68 5.57 4.98
CA CYS A 138 0.95 5.30 6.22
C CYS A 138 0.51 6.59 6.90
N PHE A 139 -0.57 6.54 7.69
CA PHE A 139 -1.03 7.69 8.47
C PHE A 139 0.06 8.19 9.41
N SER A 140 0.29 9.51 9.34
CA SER A 140 1.27 10.22 10.15
C SER A 140 0.75 10.48 11.57
N ASP A 141 1.64 10.47 12.55
CA ASP A 141 1.39 10.99 13.91
C ASP A 141 1.11 12.50 13.93
N GLU A 142 1.36 13.20 12.82
CA GLU A 142 0.96 14.61 12.64
C GLU A 142 -0.52 14.79 12.25
N GLU A 143 -1.25 13.71 11.88
CA GLU A 143 -2.69 13.79 11.64
C GLU A 143 -3.42 13.88 12.98
N PRO A 144 -4.18 14.97 13.22
CA PRO A 144 -4.89 15.18 14.47
C PRO A 144 -6.01 14.17 14.69
N GLY A 145 -6.44 14.06 15.95
CA GLY A 145 -7.53 13.15 16.34
C GLY A 145 -7.10 11.69 16.40
N THR A 146 -8.05 10.83 16.73
CA THR A 146 -7.83 9.38 16.91
C THR A 146 -8.71 8.53 15.98
N GLU A 147 -9.52 9.17 15.16
CA GLU A 147 -10.43 8.49 14.23
C GLU A 147 -9.65 7.90 13.03
N GLY A 148 -10.15 6.80 12.50
CA GLY A 148 -9.52 6.09 11.39
C GLY A 148 -8.34 5.22 11.84
N PRO A 149 -7.38 4.94 10.95
CA PRO A 149 -6.24 4.07 11.23
C PRO A 149 -5.31 4.62 12.32
N ARG A 150 -4.53 3.71 12.91
CA ARG A 150 -3.45 4.05 13.84
C ARG A 150 -2.49 5.07 13.21
N ARG A 151 -2.04 6.03 14.02
CA ARG A 151 -0.98 6.98 13.66
C ARG A 151 0.38 6.31 13.81
N VAL A 152 1.27 6.59 12.87
CA VAL A 152 2.63 6.04 12.84
C VAL A 152 3.62 7.21 12.84
N SER A 153 4.59 7.18 13.74
CA SER A 153 5.67 8.14 13.77
C SER A 153 6.80 7.74 12.81
N GLN A 154 7.62 8.72 12.41
CA GLN A 154 8.84 8.42 11.65
C GLN A 154 9.79 7.50 12.41
N GLN A 155 9.81 7.58 13.76
CA GLN A 155 10.64 6.72 14.57
C GLN A 155 10.17 5.26 14.52
N GLU A 156 8.85 4.99 14.61
CA GLU A 156 8.30 3.65 14.46
C GLU A 156 8.65 3.03 13.09
N ILE A 157 8.67 3.84 12.02
CA ILE A 157 9.10 3.36 10.71
C ILE A 157 10.58 2.97 10.75
N ARG A 158 11.46 3.81 11.31
CA ARG A 158 12.90 3.53 11.41
C ARG A 158 13.19 2.31 12.28
N ASP A 159 12.44 2.14 13.36
CA ASP A 159 12.59 1.01 14.27
C ASP A 159 12.09 -0.31 13.64
N ALA A 160 11.07 -0.25 12.78
CA ALA A 160 10.58 -1.40 12.06
C ALA A 160 11.53 -1.84 10.92
N PHE A 161 12.17 -0.89 10.24
CA PHE A 161 13.03 -1.13 9.08
C PHE A 161 14.51 -0.84 9.40
N HIS A 162 15.12 -1.62 10.30
CA HIS A 162 16.51 -1.46 10.72
C HIS A 162 17.42 -2.57 10.15
N ASP A 163 17.15 -3.85 10.42
CA ASP A 163 17.98 -4.97 9.97
C ASP A 163 17.66 -5.38 8.54
N GLY A 164 18.66 -5.28 7.66
CA GLY A 164 18.52 -5.62 6.25
C GLY A 164 17.80 -4.57 5.40
N TRP A 165 17.64 -3.34 5.93
CA TRP A 165 17.02 -2.22 5.24
C TRP A 165 17.83 -0.93 5.38
N ILE A 166 17.79 -0.09 4.34
CA ILE A 166 18.23 1.31 4.42
C ILE A 166 17.00 2.20 4.26
N VAL A 167 16.66 2.97 5.28
CA VAL A 167 15.64 4.01 5.17
C VAL A 167 16.26 5.20 4.42
N LYS A 168 15.88 5.36 3.15
CA LYS A 168 16.42 6.41 2.26
C LYS A 168 15.81 7.77 2.56
N GLN A 169 14.48 7.80 2.75
CA GLN A 169 13.72 9.03 2.91
C GLN A 169 12.41 8.73 3.63
N ILE A 170 11.95 9.68 4.45
CA ILE A 170 10.58 9.74 4.96
C ILE A 170 10.11 11.19 4.76
N GLU A 171 9.07 11.39 3.98
CA GLU A 171 8.56 12.72 3.66
C GLU A 171 7.06 12.84 4.00
N PRO A 172 6.61 14.05 4.40
CA PRO A 172 5.20 14.29 4.66
C PRO A 172 4.43 14.36 3.35
N ILE A 173 3.30 13.68 3.31
CA ILE A 173 2.33 13.70 2.21
C ILE A 173 0.91 13.79 2.76
N GLN A 174 -0.07 13.76 1.88
CA GLN A 174 -1.47 13.55 2.22
C GLN A 174 -2.05 12.40 1.39
N PHE A 175 -2.85 11.56 2.04
CA PHE A 175 -3.68 10.60 1.31
C PHE A 175 -4.82 11.31 0.59
N GLU A 176 -5.12 10.83 -0.58
CA GLU A 176 -6.40 11.13 -1.18
C GLU A 176 -7.45 10.15 -0.65
N SER A 177 -8.57 10.66 -0.19
CA SER A 177 -9.68 9.88 0.35
C SER A 177 -11.02 10.51 -0.02
N ILE A 178 -12.07 9.67 -0.05
CA ILE A 178 -13.44 10.14 -0.23
C ILE A 178 -13.97 10.56 1.12
N PRO A 179 -14.43 11.82 1.29
CA PRO A 179 -15.09 12.24 2.50
C PRO A 179 -16.40 11.48 2.69
N LEU A 180 -16.56 10.83 3.82
CA LEU A 180 -17.83 10.21 4.20
C LEU A 180 -18.66 11.20 5.02
N PRO A 181 -20.01 11.30 4.81
CA PRO A 181 -20.86 12.25 5.53
C PRO A 181 -20.75 12.15 7.06
N ASP A 182 -20.73 10.92 7.58
CA ASP A 182 -20.61 10.62 9.00
C ASP A 182 -19.26 9.96 9.34
N GLY A 183 -18.26 10.09 8.47
CA GLY A 183 -16.95 9.51 8.66
C GLY A 183 -15.97 10.43 9.39
N PRO A 184 -14.73 9.95 9.60
CA PRO A 184 -13.64 10.71 10.20
C PRO A 184 -13.41 12.04 9.49
N LYS A 185 -13.19 13.09 10.26
CA LYS A 185 -12.80 14.41 9.72
C LYS A 185 -11.29 14.52 9.77
N PHE A 186 -10.68 14.44 8.61
CA PHE A 186 -9.24 14.58 8.45
C PHE A 186 -8.82 16.03 8.16
N SER A 187 -7.52 16.28 8.17
CA SER A 187 -6.92 17.55 7.79
C SER A 187 -7.36 18.01 6.39
N PRO A 188 -7.50 19.33 6.15
CA PRO A 188 -7.82 19.85 4.82
C PRO A 188 -6.88 19.33 3.75
N GLY A 189 -7.41 18.83 2.65
CA GLY A 189 -6.65 18.22 1.56
C GLY A 189 -6.44 16.70 1.69
N GLY A 190 -6.85 16.12 2.81
CA GLY A 190 -6.76 14.68 3.10
C GLY A 190 -5.94 14.37 4.35
N PRO A 191 -5.99 13.12 4.82
CA PRO A 191 -5.21 12.71 5.99
C PRO A 191 -3.73 12.91 5.79
N LYS A 192 -3.04 13.49 6.78
CA LYS A 192 -1.58 13.58 6.78
C LYS A 192 -0.97 12.19 6.89
N ALA A 193 0.05 11.95 6.10
CA ALA A 193 0.70 10.67 5.98
C ALA A 193 2.21 10.81 5.80
N TRP A 194 2.93 9.71 6.03
CA TRP A 194 4.32 9.56 5.65
C TRP A 194 4.42 8.74 4.36
N LEU A 195 5.24 9.22 3.43
CA LEU A 195 5.80 8.40 2.35
C LEU A 195 7.22 8.02 2.76
N ALA A 196 7.42 6.76 3.10
CA ALA A 196 8.72 6.22 3.44
C ALA A 196 9.26 5.37 2.30
N THR A 197 10.51 5.64 1.89
CA THR A 197 11.22 4.86 0.89
C THR A 197 12.39 4.13 1.54
N MET A 198 12.41 2.81 1.41
CA MET A 198 13.45 1.92 1.91
C MET A 198 14.08 1.12 0.77
N GLU A 199 15.34 0.74 0.96
CA GLU A 199 16.08 -0.16 0.05
C GLU A 199 16.44 -1.44 0.79
N ARG A 200 16.18 -2.58 0.17
CA ARG A 200 16.53 -3.91 0.71
C ARG A 200 18.04 -4.16 0.56
N GLN A 201 18.69 -4.56 1.65
CA GLN A 201 20.12 -4.90 1.70
C GLN A 201 20.41 -6.31 1.20
#